data_137e8d8d613b3f38b9a86dc883ef746f
#
_entry.id   137e8d8d613b3f38b9a86dc883ef746f
#
_cell.length_a   1.000
_cell.length_b   1.000
_cell.length_c   1.000
_cell.angle_alpha   90.00
_cell.angle_beta   90.00
_cell.angle_gamma   90.00
#
_symmetry.space_group_name_H-M   'P 1'
#
loop_
_entity.id
_entity.type
_entity.pdbx_description
1 polymer ?
#
loop_
_entity_poly.entity_id
_entity_poly.type
_entity_poly.pdbx_seq_one_letter_code
_entity_poly.pdbx_strand_id
1 'polypeptide(L)'
;AGIIIDCGSALTIDAIDGEGRFLGGYIVPGLGMLRSALLRDTADVHVDQARPRLALGRSTGECVHNGLLRMSVAFVTDVVVELRERLPDTCKVLVTGGDADELSSAFSFEFMHLPDLVLDGLERVAARQ
;
A
#
# COMPACT_ATOMS: atom_id res chain seq x y z
N ALA A 1 16.57 9.51 -3.75
CA ALA A 1 15.47 8.82 -4.41
C ALA A 1 14.63 8.02 -3.42
N GLY A 2 13.36 7.94 -3.68
CA GLY A 2 12.44 7.23 -2.79
C GLY A 2 11.21 6.73 -3.50
N ILE A 3 10.64 5.67 -2.93
CA ILE A 3 9.34 5.12 -3.30
C ILE A 3 8.48 5.27 -2.05
N ILE A 4 7.36 5.98 -2.16
CA ILE A 4 6.47 6.21 -1.03
C ILE A 4 5.17 5.46 -1.27
N ILE A 5 4.85 4.53 -0.37
CA ILE A 5 3.64 3.71 -0.42
C ILE A 5 2.72 4.18 0.70
N ASP A 6 1.60 4.79 0.34
CA ASP A 6 0.60 5.25 1.30
C ASP A 6 -0.60 4.31 1.27
N CYS A 7 -0.77 3.57 2.36
CA CYS A 7 -1.83 2.57 2.53
C CYS A 7 -3.02 3.19 3.28
N GLY A 8 -3.69 4.14 2.64
CA GLY A 8 -4.86 4.83 3.19
C GLY A 8 -6.15 4.39 2.53
N SER A 9 -7.13 5.30 2.47
CA SER A 9 -8.39 5.08 1.75
C SER A 9 -8.13 4.72 0.30
N ALA A 10 -7.19 5.44 -0.34
CA ALA A 10 -6.57 5.01 -1.58
C ALA A 10 -5.21 4.43 -1.25
N LEU A 11 -4.76 3.48 -2.06
CA LEU A 11 -3.39 2.97 -2.01
C LEU A 11 -2.61 3.71 -3.10
N THR A 12 -1.62 4.49 -2.70
CA THR A 12 -0.82 5.27 -3.64
C THR A 12 0.64 4.84 -3.60
N ILE A 13 1.29 4.90 -4.75
CA ILE A 13 2.73 4.68 -4.85
C ILE A 13 3.31 5.85 -5.63
N ASP A 14 4.22 6.57 -5.01
CA ASP A 14 4.87 7.74 -5.61
C ASP A 14 6.38 7.50 -5.71
N ALA A 15 6.96 7.87 -6.84
CA ALA A 15 8.41 7.80 -7.05
C ALA A 15 9.00 9.20 -7.07
N ILE A 16 10.10 9.38 -6.33
CA ILE A 16 10.79 10.66 -6.18
C ILE A 16 12.26 10.45 -6.50
N ASP A 17 12.85 11.32 -7.31
CA ASP A 17 14.29 11.24 -7.64
C ASP A 17 15.18 11.76 -6.50
N GLY A 18 16.51 11.71 -6.70
CA GLY A 18 17.48 12.14 -5.70
C GLY A 18 17.45 13.64 -5.40
N GLU A 19 16.79 14.44 -6.23
CA GLU A 19 16.65 15.88 -6.06
C GLU A 19 15.28 16.26 -5.46
N GLY A 20 14.48 15.26 -5.11
CA GLY A 20 13.14 15.49 -4.54
C GLY A 20 12.05 15.75 -5.56
N ARG A 21 12.32 15.51 -6.84
CA ARG A 21 11.31 15.71 -7.89
C ARG A 21 10.39 14.50 -8.00
N PHE A 22 9.10 14.77 -8.15
CA PHE A 22 8.09 13.75 -8.37
C PHE A 22 8.21 13.19 -9.79
N LEU A 23 8.46 11.89 -9.89
CA LEU A 23 8.63 11.20 -11.17
C LEU A 23 7.32 10.63 -11.71
N GLY A 24 6.35 10.42 -10.87
CA GLY A 24 5.08 9.81 -11.20
C GLY A 24 4.63 8.84 -10.14
N GLY A 25 3.45 8.29 -10.30
CA GLY A 25 2.91 7.35 -9.33
C GLY A 25 1.65 6.67 -9.81
N TYR A 26 1.06 5.88 -8.91
CA TYR A 26 -0.20 5.19 -9.13
C TYR A 26 -1.14 5.45 -7.97
N ILE A 27 -2.42 5.55 -8.28
CA ILE A 27 -3.49 5.66 -7.29
C ILE A 27 -4.50 4.55 -7.58
N VAL A 28 -4.71 3.67 -6.62
CA VAL A 28 -5.71 2.59 -6.72
C VAL A 28 -6.54 2.55 -5.44
N PRO A 29 -7.69 1.88 -5.44
CA PRO A 29 -8.48 1.75 -4.22
C PRO A 29 -7.70 1.03 -3.12
N GLY A 30 -7.83 1.52 -1.88
CA GLY A 30 -7.28 0.82 -0.72
C GLY A 30 -8.12 -0.38 -0.33
N LEU A 31 -7.63 -1.17 0.64
CA LEU A 31 -8.31 -2.39 1.11
C LEU A 31 -9.74 -2.13 1.57
N GLY A 32 -9.96 -1.03 2.31
CA GLY A 32 -11.30 -0.70 2.80
C GLY A 32 -12.28 -0.44 1.68
N MET A 33 -11.87 0.30 0.66
CA MET A 33 -12.70 0.56 -0.52
C MET A 33 -13.00 -0.72 -1.29
N LEU A 34 -11.98 -1.58 -1.47
CA LEU A 34 -12.14 -2.83 -2.19
C LEU A 34 -13.11 -3.76 -1.47
N ARG A 35 -13.00 -3.86 -0.15
CA ARG A 35 -13.93 -4.64 0.67
C ARG A 35 -15.35 -4.11 0.53
N SER A 36 -15.52 -2.81 0.68
CA SER A 36 -16.85 -2.18 0.59
C SER A 36 -17.47 -2.38 -0.78
N ALA A 37 -16.70 -2.22 -1.86
CA ALA A 37 -17.19 -2.39 -3.21
C ALA A 37 -17.66 -3.83 -3.45
N LEU A 38 -16.89 -4.81 -3.00
CA LEU A 38 -17.21 -6.21 -3.22
C LEU A 38 -18.37 -6.68 -2.33
N LEU A 39 -18.38 -6.28 -1.04
CA LEU A 39 -19.39 -6.69 -0.09
C LEU A 39 -20.73 -6.00 -0.31
N ARG A 40 -20.74 -4.81 -0.90
CA ARG A 40 -21.98 -4.09 -1.21
C ARG A 40 -22.85 -4.84 -2.22
N ASP A 41 -22.21 -5.55 -3.17
CA ASP A 41 -22.89 -6.29 -4.22
C ASP A 41 -23.14 -7.76 -3.84
N THR A 42 -22.61 -8.22 -2.70
CA THR A 42 -22.70 -9.61 -2.24
C THR A 42 -23.19 -9.62 -0.79
N ALA A 43 -24.52 -9.47 -0.61
CA ALA A 43 -25.15 -9.32 0.70
C ALA A 43 -24.94 -10.49 1.67
N ASP A 44 -24.52 -11.66 1.17
CA ASP A 44 -24.40 -12.89 1.95
C ASP A 44 -22.97 -13.21 2.40
N VAL A 45 -22.00 -12.33 2.09
CA VAL A 45 -20.62 -12.56 2.52
C VAL A 45 -20.46 -12.03 3.94
N HIS A 46 -20.44 -12.95 4.90
CA HIS A 46 -20.12 -12.59 6.27
C HIS A 46 -18.63 -12.25 6.37
N VAL A 47 -18.36 -11.08 6.94
CA VAL A 47 -16.99 -10.66 7.20
C VAL A 47 -16.48 -11.50 8.37
N ASP A 48 -15.72 -12.52 8.06
CA ASP A 48 -15.01 -13.26 9.08
C ASP A 48 -13.94 -12.33 9.66
N GLN A 49 -13.82 -12.27 10.97
CA GLN A 49 -12.89 -11.39 11.65
C GLN A 49 -11.44 -11.90 11.58
N ALA A 50 -11.21 -13.01 10.91
CA ALA A 50 -9.88 -13.55 10.75
C ALA A 50 -8.99 -12.62 9.93
N ARG A 51 -7.75 -12.46 10.37
CA ARG A 51 -6.77 -11.61 9.69
C ARG A 51 -6.46 -12.20 8.31
N PRO A 52 -6.49 -11.39 7.23
CA PRO A 52 -6.17 -11.87 5.89
C PRO A 52 -4.75 -12.42 5.80
N ARG A 53 -4.56 -13.43 4.97
CA ARG A 53 -3.27 -14.07 4.74
C ARG A 53 -3.04 -14.29 3.25
N LEU A 54 -1.76 -14.42 2.86
CA LEU A 54 -1.40 -14.80 1.50
C LEU A 54 -1.53 -16.32 1.33
N ALA A 55 -2.76 -16.79 1.38
CA ALA A 55 -3.10 -18.21 1.27
C ALA A 55 -4.46 -18.37 0.61
N LEU A 56 -4.72 -19.55 0.07
CA LEU A 56 -6.05 -19.85 -0.46
C LEU A 56 -7.09 -19.82 0.65
N GLY A 57 -8.18 -19.12 0.43
CA GLY A 57 -9.31 -19.12 1.36
C GLY A 57 -10.12 -20.39 1.22
N ARG A 58 -10.72 -20.84 2.33
CA ARG A 58 -11.55 -22.04 2.38
C ARG A 58 -13.02 -21.74 2.68
N SER A 59 -13.34 -20.47 2.86
CA SER A 59 -14.68 -19.94 2.97
C SER A 59 -14.81 -18.74 2.06
N THR A 60 -16.03 -18.30 1.76
CA THR A 60 -16.24 -17.12 0.92
C THR A 60 -15.55 -15.90 1.53
N GLY A 61 -15.70 -15.69 2.85
CA GLY A 61 -15.05 -14.58 3.54
C GLY A 61 -13.54 -14.62 3.43
N GLU A 62 -12.92 -15.78 3.68
CA GLU A 62 -11.48 -15.94 3.52
C GLU A 62 -11.03 -15.71 2.08
N CYS A 63 -11.78 -16.22 1.11
CA CYS A 63 -11.47 -16.03 -0.31
C CYS A 63 -11.45 -14.54 -0.66
N VAL A 64 -12.44 -13.78 -0.18
CA VAL A 64 -12.52 -12.34 -0.42
C VAL A 64 -11.33 -11.62 0.24
N HIS A 65 -11.14 -11.80 1.53
CA HIS A 65 -10.13 -11.05 2.27
C HIS A 65 -8.71 -11.42 1.84
N ASN A 66 -8.42 -12.71 1.69
CA ASN A 66 -7.10 -13.16 1.24
C ASN A 66 -6.83 -12.72 -0.21
N GLY A 67 -7.86 -12.75 -1.05
CA GLY A 67 -7.74 -12.31 -2.45
C GLY A 67 -7.42 -10.83 -2.56
N LEU A 68 -8.11 -9.98 -1.79
CA LEU A 68 -7.87 -8.54 -1.80
C LEU A 68 -6.48 -8.20 -1.26
N LEU A 69 -6.04 -8.89 -0.21
CA LEU A 69 -4.68 -8.73 0.31
C LEU A 69 -3.64 -9.11 -0.74
N ARG A 70 -3.82 -10.28 -1.36
CA ARG A 70 -2.88 -10.76 -2.37
C ARG A 70 -2.80 -9.84 -3.56
N MET A 71 -3.94 -9.35 -4.04
CA MET A 71 -4.00 -8.42 -5.15
C MET A 71 -3.23 -7.13 -4.83
N SER A 72 -3.45 -6.57 -3.65
CA SER A 72 -2.78 -5.33 -3.23
C SER A 72 -1.28 -5.53 -3.06
N VAL A 73 -0.87 -6.61 -2.41
CA VAL A 73 0.55 -6.93 -2.19
C VAL A 73 1.25 -7.21 -3.52
N ALA A 74 0.62 -7.95 -4.41
CA ALA A 74 1.17 -8.25 -5.73
C ALA A 74 1.39 -6.98 -6.56
N PHE A 75 0.41 -6.07 -6.54
CA PHE A 75 0.52 -4.78 -7.21
C PHE A 75 1.71 -3.97 -6.67
N VAL A 76 1.78 -3.81 -5.35
CA VAL A 76 2.87 -3.05 -4.72
C VAL A 76 4.22 -3.68 -5.02
N THR A 77 4.33 -5.00 -4.90
CA THR A 77 5.58 -5.73 -5.14
C THR A 77 6.05 -5.54 -6.59
N ASP A 78 5.13 -5.68 -7.54
CA ASP A 78 5.44 -5.50 -8.97
C ASP A 78 5.98 -4.10 -9.25
N VAL A 79 5.33 -3.08 -8.70
CA VAL A 79 5.76 -1.68 -8.90
C VAL A 79 7.12 -1.41 -8.24
N VAL A 80 7.32 -1.90 -7.02
CA VAL A 80 8.61 -1.72 -6.31
C VAL A 80 9.75 -2.37 -7.09
N VAL A 81 9.54 -3.58 -7.61
CA VAL A 81 10.57 -4.28 -8.41
C VAL A 81 10.90 -3.44 -9.66
N GLU A 82 9.89 -2.98 -10.38
CA GLU A 82 10.08 -2.15 -11.57
C GLU A 82 10.85 -0.86 -11.25
N LEU A 83 10.44 -0.15 -10.21
CA LEU A 83 11.06 1.13 -9.84
C LEU A 83 12.49 0.96 -9.35
N ARG A 84 12.80 -0.13 -8.65
CA ARG A 84 14.17 -0.39 -8.20
C ARG A 84 15.13 -0.66 -9.35
N GLU A 85 14.65 -1.14 -10.47
CA GLU A 85 15.46 -1.31 -11.68
C GLU A 85 15.78 0.03 -12.34
N ARG A 86 14.91 1.03 -12.16
CA ARG A 86 15.04 2.35 -12.78
C ARG A 86 15.72 3.39 -11.89
N LEU A 87 15.60 3.23 -10.58
CA LEU A 87 16.11 4.18 -9.61
C LEU A 87 17.45 3.72 -9.05
N PRO A 88 18.29 4.67 -8.52
CA PRO A 88 19.57 4.30 -7.91
C PRO A 88 19.42 3.29 -6.77
N ASP A 89 20.45 2.50 -6.51
CA ASP A 89 20.49 1.51 -5.42
C ASP A 89 20.27 2.13 -4.03
N THR A 90 20.51 3.43 -3.90
CA THR A 90 20.28 4.18 -2.68
C THR A 90 18.80 4.52 -2.45
N CYS A 91 17.93 4.15 -3.38
CA CYS A 91 16.49 4.39 -3.28
C CYS A 91 15.89 3.68 -2.07
N LYS A 92 15.16 4.43 -1.26
CA LYS A 92 14.48 3.89 -0.07
C LYS A 92 13.01 3.70 -0.35
N VAL A 93 12.44 2.65 0.24
CA VAL A 93 11.00 2.40 0.19
C VAL A 93 10.42 2.79 1.54
N LEU A 94 9.47 3.72 1.52
CA LEU A 94 8.79 4.23 2.71
C LEU A 94 7.32 3.81 2.66
N VAL A 95 6.80 3.30 3.77
CA VAL A 95 5.41 2.86 3.89
C VAL A 95 4.73 3.67 4.97
N THR A 96 3.55 4.18 4.67
CA THR A 96 2.74 4.97 5.60
C THR A 96 1.25 4.66 5.40
N GLY A 97 0.40 5.28 6.21
CA GLY A 97 -1.06 5.16 6.08
C GLY A 97 -1.67 4.24 7.14
N GLY A 98 -2.99 4.37 7.31
CA GLY A 98 -3.73 3.64 8.33
C GLY A 98 -3.74 2.12 8.16
N ASP A 99 -3.65 1.63 6.92
CA ASP A 99 -3.64 0.20 6.62
C ASP A 99 -2.23 -0.35 6.42
N ALA A 100 -1.20 0.44 6.74
CA ALA A 100 0.19 0.06 6.52
C ALA A 100 0.57 -1.23 7.26
N ASP A 101 0.14 -1.39 8.52
CA ASP A 101 0.47 -2.59 9.31
C ASP A 101 -0.06 -3.86 8.65
N GLU A 102 -1.31 -3.81 8.17
CA GLU A 102 -1.95 -4.97 7.55
C GLU A 102 -1.27 -5.36 6.24
N LEU A 103 -0.99 -4.39 5.38
CA LEU A 103 -0.36 -4.64 4.09
C LEU A 103 1.13 -4.96 4.22
N SER A 104 1.86 -4.18 5.00
CA SER A 104 3.32 -4.29 5.06
C SER A 104 3.79 -5.59 5.72
N SER A 105 2.97 -6.19 6.58
CA SER A 105 3.28 -7.49 7.17
C SER A 105 3.42 -8.60 6.12
N ALA A 106 2.85 -8.40 4.93
CA ALA A 106 2.92 -9.35 3.82
C ALA A 106 3.95 -8.95 2.75
N PHE A 107 4.64 -7.82 2.90
CA PHE A 107 5.68 -7.40 1.95
C PHE A 107 6.94 -8.23 2.12
N SER A 108 7.57 -8.62 1.00
CA SER A 108 8.80 -9.39 0.99
C SER A 108 10.05 -8.54 0.72
N PHE A 109 9.89 -7.26 0.44
CA PHE A 109 11.00 -6.32 0.20
C PHE A 109 11.28 -5.48 1.44
N GLU A 110 12.48 -4.91 1.52
CA GLU A 110 12.86 -4.01 2.60
C GLU A 110 12.15 -2.67 2.48
N PHE A 111 11.65 -2.16 3.60
CA PHE A 111 10.97 -0.87 3.66
C PHE A 111 11.12 -0.28 5.06
N MET A 112 10.86 1.04 5.15
CA MET A 112 10.77 1.74 6.42
C MET A 112 9.31 2.14 6.64
N HIS A 113 8.75 1.79 7.80
CA HIS A 113 7.40 2.20 8.17
C HIS A 113 7.45 3.53 8.92
N LEU A 114 6.84 4.56 8.31
CA LEU A 114 6.79 5.91 8.88
C LEU A 114 5.31 6.32 9.02
N PRO A 115 4.69 6.05 10.18
CA PRO A 115 3.24 6.29 10.35
C PRO A 115 2.81 7.74 10.10
N ASP A 116 3.67 8.71 10.43
CA ASP A 116 3.36 10.14 10.37
C ASP A 116 3.99 10.86 9.17
N LEU A 117 4.37 10.11 8.13
CA LEU A 117 5.08 10.69 6.97
C LEU A 117 4.32 11.87 6.33
N VAL A 118 3.00 11.75 6.21
CA VAL A 118 2.18 12.82 5.61
C VAL A 118 2.23 14.09 6.47
N LEU A 119 2.10 13.95 7.79
CA LEU A 119 2.20 15.08 8.71
C LEU A 119 3.58 15.71 8.68
N ASP A 120 4.63 14.90 8.71
CA ASP A 120 6.01 15.37 8.63
C ASP A 120 6.26 16.14 7.33
N GLY A 121 5.72 15.64 6.21
CA GLY A 121 5.81 16.33 4.92
C GLY A 121 5.12 17.68 4.92
N LEU A 122 3.92 17.76 5.51
CA LEU A 122 3.17 19.02 5.62
C LEU A 122 3.90 20.01 6.53
N GLU A 123 4.47 19.58 7.64
CA GLU A 123 5.25 20.42 8.53
C GLU A 123 6.47 21.01 7.82
N ARG A 124 7.17 20.21 7.03
CA ARG A 124 8.33 20.68 6.26
C ARG A 124 7.93 21.72 5.22
N VAL A 125 6.84 21.51 4.53
CA VAL A 125 6.31 22.47 3.55
C VAL A 125 5.93 23.77 4.24
N ALA A 126 5.23 23.69 5.38
CA ALA A 126 4.85 24.87 6.16
C ALA A 126 6.09 25.66 6.66
N ALA A 127 7.14 24.96 7.09
CA ALA A 127 8.36 25.58 7.57
C ALA A 127 9.14 26.33 6.48
N ARG A 128 8.92 26.01 5.21
CA ARG A 128 9.57 26.67 4.06
C ARG A 128 8.85 27.93 3.60
N GLN A 129 7.65 28.15 4.06
CA GLN A 129 6.88 29.34 3.76
C GLN A 129 7.14 30.45 4.78
#